data_207570a08322173f28bd69890ab95c73
#
_entry.id   207570a08322173f28bd69890ab95c73
#
_cell.length_a   1.000
_cell.length_b   1.000
_cell.length_c   1.000
_cell.angle_alpha   90.00
_cell.angle_beta   90.00
_cell.angle_gamma   90.00
#
_symmetry.space_group_name_H-M   'P 1'
#
loop_
_entity.id
_entity.type
_entity.pdbx_description
1 polymer ?
#
loop_
_entity_poly.entity_id
_entity_poly.type
_entity_poly.pdbx_seq_one_letter_code
_entity_poly.pdbx_strand_id
1 'polypeptide(L)'
;MNGNQAIDWRIGCSGYYYKEWKDIFYPAGLPQKDWFGYYCQHFNTIEINSSFYKQPSLKSFNTWYDQSPADFLFTIKAPRTITHYNKFHDSAGLITDFYQVIKTGLRDKLGCALFQLPPSFSYTEERLSLLLNNLDQALKNVIEFRHISWWNNTVMTEFKNNQLTFSGLSYPSALPDGTIQFNNPVYYRFHGKPILYKSLYTEQEIITFAKSIMPGTKQVFVYFNNTWGESALTNAKQLIALTDLKL
;
A
#
# COMPACT_ATOMS: atom_id res chain seq x y z
N MET A 1 11.74 -19.26 -25.94
CA MET A 1 10.32 -18.89 -25.80
C MET A 1 10.20 -18.20 -24.45
N ASN A 2 10.25 -16.87 -24.40
CA ASN A 2 10.07 -16.13 -23.16
C ASN A 2 8.58 -16.12 -22.86
N GLY A 3 8.13 -17.06 -22.01
CA GLY A 3 6.77 -17.04 -21.49
C GLY A 3 6.54 -15.71 -20.78
N ASN A 4 5.64 -14.91 -21.29
CA ASN A 4 5.19 -13.68 -20.63
C ASN A 4 4.52 -14.11 -19.32
N GLN A 5 5.27 -14.07 -18.21
CA GLN A 5 4.72 -14.42 -16.89
C GLN A 5 3.61 -13.41 -16.58
N ALA A 6 2.42 -13.92 -16.28
CA ALA A 6 1.30 -13.06 -15.92
C ALA A 6 1.67 -12.19 -14.70
N ILE A 7 1.20 -10.95 -14.70
CA ILE A 7 1.43 -10.02 -13.59
C ILE A 7 0.66 -10.50 -12.37
N ASP A 8 1.33 -10.58 -11.23
CA ASP A 8 0.69 -10.82 -9.94
C ASP A 8 0.05 -9.51 -9.42
N TRP A 9 -1.22 -9.33 -9.72
CA TRP A 9 -2.00 -8.18 -9.29
C TRP A 9 -2.52 -8.37 -7.86
N ARG A 10 -2.17 -7.42 -6.98
CA ARG A 10 -2.64 -7.30 -5.61
C ARG A 10 -3.47 -6.03 -5.48
N ILE A 11 -4.79 -6.19 -5.54
CA ILE A 11 -5.74 -5.08 -5.59
C ILE A 11 -6.62 -5.11 -4.35
N GLY A 12 -6.67 -4.00 -3.61
CA GLY A 12 -7.45 -3.89 -2.40
C GLY A 12 -7.66 -2.46 -1.93
N CYS A 13 -8.13 -2.30 -0.71
CA CYS A 13 -8.42 -1.00 -0.11
C CYS A 13 -7.46 -0.72 1.07
N SER A 14 -7.33 0.57 1.41
CA SER A 14 -6.59 1.05 2.58
C SER A 14 -7.44 0.91 3.83
N GLY A 15 -7.61 -0.33 4.29
CA GLY A 15 -8.46 -0.71 5.41
C GLY A 15 -9.75 -1.42 4.97
N TYR A 16 -10.44 -1.99 5.94
CA TYR A 16 -11.70 -2.72 5.74
C TYR A 16 -12.78 -2.36 6.75
N TYR A 17 -12.43 -1.68 7.83
CA TYR A 17 -13.34 -1.43 8.95
C TYR A 17 -13.94 -0.04 8.85
N TYR A 18 -14.90 0.12 7.90
CA TYR A 18 -15.62 1.37 7.68
C TYR A 18 -17.11 1.17 7.95
N LYS A 19 -17.68 1.99 8.82
CA LYS A 19 -19.12 1.92 9.17
C LYS A 19 -20.01 2.23 7.97
N GLU A 20 -19.51 3.08 7.08
CA GLU A 20 -20.17 3.48 5.83
C GLU A 20 -20.31 2.33 4.84
N TRP A 21 -19.54 1.25 5.00
CA TRP A 21 -19.63 0.05 4.16
C TRP A 21 -20.68 -0.96 4.65
N LYS A 22 -21.24 -0.73 5.83
CA LYS A 22 -22.32 -1.57 6.36
C LYS A 22 -23.58 -1.43 5.49
N ASP A 23 -24.23 -2.55 5.20
CA ASP A 23 -25.42 -2.66 4.36
C ASP A 23 -25.23 -2.24 2.87
N ILE A 24 -23.99 -1.89 2.48
CA ILE A 24 -23.57 -1.56 1.12
C ILE A 24 -22.63 -2.64 0.59
N PHE A 25 -21.49 -2.81 1.23
CA PHE A 25 -20.51 -3.86 0.92
C PHE A 25 -20.71 -5.06 1.83
N TYR A 26 -20.80 -4.82 3.13
CA TYR A 26 -21.12 -5.87 4.09
C TYR A 26 -22.62 -6.13 4.10
N PRO A 27 -23.06 -7.42 3.92
CA PRO A 27 -24.48 -7.77 3.97
C PRO A 27 -25.16 -7.32 5.27
N ALA A 28 -26.42 -6.96 5.17
CA ALA A 28 -27.25 -6.65 6.33
C ALA A 28 -27.19 -7.82 7.34
N GLY A 29 -26.97 -7.50 8.62
CA GLY A 29 -26.87 -8.47 9.69
C GLY A 29 -25.51 -9.14 9.85
N LEU A 30 -24.55 -8.94 8.96
CA LEU A 30 -23.19 -9.49 9.12
C LEU A 30 -22.49 -8.85 10.32
N PRO A 31 -22.11 -9.62 11.37
CA PRO A 31 -21.41 -9.08 12.53
C PRO A 31 -20.07 -8.46 12.16
N GLN A 32 -19.67 -7.36 12.79
CA GLN A 32 -18.41 -6.66 12.51
C GLN A 32 -17.17 -7.53 12.64
N LYS A 33 -17.18 -8.54 13.51
CA LYS A 33 -16.09 -9.50 13.68
C LYS A 33 -15.83 -10.34 12.41
N ASP A 34 -16.84 -10.48 11.56
CA ASP A 34 -16.80 -11.30 10.34
C ASP A 34 -16.52 -10.44 9.08
N TRP A 35 -16.42 -9.11 9.22
CA TRP A 35 -16.17 -8.20 8.11
C TRP A 35 -14.85 -8.46 7.40
N PHE A 36 -13.79 -8.81 8.13
CA PHE A 36 -12.51 -9.10 7.52
C PHE A 36 -12.57 -10.35 6.65
N GLY A 37 -13.16 -11.43 7.14
CA GLY A 37 -13.36 -12.65 6.36
C GLY A 37 -14.20 -12.42 5.10
N TYR A 38 -15.24 -11.58 5.20
CA TYR A 38 -16.03 -11.16 4.04
C TYR A 38 -15.20 -10.32 3.05
N TYR A 39 -14.39 -9.37 3.53
CA TYR A 39 -13.49 -8.59 2.69
C TYR A 39 -12.54 -9.48 1.88
N CYS A 40 -11.99 -10.51 2.49
CA CYS A 40 -11.07 -11.45 1.85
C CYS A 40 -11.71 -12.31 0.74
N GLN A 41 -13.04 -12.38 0.64
CA GLN A 41 -13.75 -13.03 -0.47
C GLN A 41 -13.80 -12.17 -1.73
N HIS A 42 -13.50 -10.86 -1.61
CA HIS A 42 -13.61 -9.89 -2.69
C HIS A 42 -12.29 -9.26 -3.10
N PHE A 43 -11.24 -9.38 -2.26
CA PHE A 43 -9.93 -8.79 -2.49
C PHE A 43 -8.83 -9.74 -2.03
N ASN A 44 -7.69 -9.72 -2.72
CA ASN A 44 -6.54 -10.59 -2.43
C ASN A 44 -5.43 -9.90 -1.63
N THR A 45 -5.65 -8.67 -1.21
CA THR A 45 -4.70 -7.88 -0.40
C THR A 45 -5.43 -6.78 0.36
N ILE A 46 -4.75 -6.29 1.40
CA ILE A 46 -5.19 -5.14 2.19
C ILE A 46 -4.01 -4.30 2.64
N GLU A 47 -4.21 -2.98 2.72
CA GLU A 47 -3.29 -2.06 3.38
C GLU A 47 -3.84 -1.70 4.77
N ILE A 48 -3.14 -2.10 5.83
CA ILE A 48 -3.53 -1.81 7.21
C ILE A 48 -2.99 -0.44 7.60
N ASN A 49 -3.89 0.55 7.71
CA ASN A 49 -3.57 1.92 8.10
C ASN A 49 -3.79 2.21 9.59
N SER A 50 -4.50 1.36 10.32
CA SER A 50 -4.68 1.52 11.77
C SER A 50 -3.36 1.44 12.55
N SER A 51 -2.38 0.70 12.02
CA SER A 51 -1.02 0.60 12.54
C SER A 51 -0.26 1.93 12.57
N PHE A 52 -0.65 2.89 11.74
CA PHE A 52 -0.10 4.25 11.74
C PHE A 52 -0.37 4.99 13.06
N TYR A 53 -1.54 4.79 13.66
CA TYR A 53 -1.95 5.43 14.91
C TYR A 53 -1.54 4.64 16.14
N LYS A 54 -1.71 3.32 16.08
CA LYS A 54 -1.36 2.38 17.14
C LYS A 54 -0.94 1.06 16.52
N GLN A 55 0.27 0.62 16.84
CA GLN A 55 0.75 -0.67 16.36
C GLN A 55 -0.16 -1.79 16.86
N PRO A 56 -0.71 -2.63 15.96
CA PRO A 56 -1.48 -3.79 16.35
C PRO A 56 -0.64 -4.79 17.16
N SER A 57 -1.28 -5.51 18.05
CA SER A 57 -0.62 -6.57 18.80
C SER A 57 -0.29 -7.78 17.92
N LEU A 58 0.68 -8.59 18.33
CA LEU A 58 0.97 -9.86 17.66
C LEU A 58 -0.29 -10.74 17.54
N LYS A 59 -1.15 -10.74 18.57
CA LYS A 59 -2.43 -11.43 18.54
C LYS A 59 -3.34 -10.96 17.41
N SER A 60 -3.38 -9.64 17.16
CA SER A 60 -4.19 -9.09 16.05
C SER A 60 -3.66 -9.55 14.67
N PHE A 61 -2.33 -9.54 14.49
CA PHE A 61 -1.72 -10.02 13.27
C PHE A 61 -1.95 -11.52 13.04
N ASN A 62 -1.82 -12.34 14.10
CA ASN A 62 -2.13 -13.78 14.01
C ASN A 62 -3.61 -14.01 13.64
N THR A 63 -4.54 -13.23 14.22
CA THR A 63 -5.96 -13.33 13.88
C THR A 63 -6.19 -13.03 12.39
N TRP A 64 -5.60 -11.97 11.84
CA TRP A 64 -5.70 -11.65 10.42
C TRP A 64 -5.05 -12.72 9.53
N TYR A 65 -3.91 -13.25 9.95
CA TYR A 65 -3.23 -14.35 9.26
C TYR A 65 -4.14 -15.57 9.15
N ASP A 66 -4.75 -15.99 10.26
CA ASP A 66 -5.58 -17.19 10.34
C ASP A 66 -6.91 -17.04 9.59
N GLN A 67 -7.48 -15.82 9.56
CA GLN A 67 -8.75 -15.53 8.89
C GLN A 67 -8.63 -15.27 7.38
N SER A 68 -7.44 -15.03 6.86
CA SER A 68 -7.23 -14.73 5.45
C SER A 68 -6.94 -15.99 4.62
N PRO A 69 -7.28 -16.01 3.31
CA PRO A 69 -6.86 -17.07 2.39
C PRO A 69 -5.34 -17.25 2.33
N ALA A 70 -4.87 -18.40 1.88
CA ALA A 70 -3.45 -18.75 1.86
C ALA A 70 -2.60 -17.79 1.03
N ASP A 71 -3.12 -17.30 -0.09
CA ASP A 71 -2.45 -16.38 -1.03
C ASP A 71 -2.70 -14.90 -0.74
N PHE A 72 -3.43 -14.57 0.34
CA PHE A 72 -3.74 -13.20 0.72
C PHE A 72 -2.49 -12.47 1.25
N LEU A 73 -2.22 -11.25 0.75
CA LEU A 73 -1.07 -10.47 1.18
C LEU A 73 -1.48 -9.20 1.95
N PHE A 74 -0.67 -8.87 2.94
CA PHE A 74 -0.86 -7.67 3.77
C PHE A 74 0.22 -6.63 3.48
N THR A 75 -0.18 -5.38 3.31
CA THR A 75 0.72 -4.23 3.47
C THR A 75 0.46 -3.57 4.81
N ILE A 76 1.51 -3.33 5.56
CA ILE A 76 1.41 -2.70 6.88
C ILE A 76 2.04 -1.31 6.84
N LYS A 77 1.25 -0.29 7.15
CA LYS A 77 1.75 1.08 7.24
C LYS A 77 2.50 1.29 8.55
N ALA A 78 3.73 1.78 8.45
CA ALA A 78 4.57 2.05 9.61
C ALA A 78 3.95 3.11 10.55
N PRO A 79 4.19 3.00 11.87
CA PRO A 79 3.70 3.95 12.86
C PRO A 79 4.12 5.39 12.58
N ARG A 80 3.25 6.35 12.90
CA ARG A 80 3.54 7.78 12.76
C ARG A 80 4.71 8.28 13.58
N THR A 81 5.03 7.57 14.67
CA THR A 81 6.23 7.85 15.48
C THR A 81 7.50 7.77 14.64
N ILE A 82 7.62 6.75 13.79
CA ILE A 82 8.76 6.57 12.88
C ILE A 82 8.76 7.64 11.79
N THR A 83 7.63 7.79 11.09
CA THR A 83 7.58 8.52 9.82
C THR A 83 7.29 10.03 9.98
N HIS A 84 6.45 10.42 10.94
CA HIS A 84 5.96 11.80 11.10
C HIS A 84 6.59 12.54 12.27
N TYR A 85 6.72 11.88 13.43
CA TYR A 85 7.28 12.52 14.60
C TYR A 85 8.80 12.52 14.55
N ASN A 86 9.41 11.36 14.47
CA ASN A 86 10.87 11.22 14.43
C ASN A 86 11.46 11.45 13.04
N LYS A 87 10.66 11.22 11.97
CA LYS A 87 11.14 11.35 10.58
C LYS A 87 12.42 10.55 10.34
N PHE A 88 12.41 9.31 10.84
CA PHE A 88 13.51 8.34 10.86
C PHE A 88 14.68 8.67 11.80
N HIS A 89 14.78 9.87 12.36
CA HIS A 89 15.82 10.16 13.36
C HIS A 89 15.58 9.30 14.61
N ASP A 90 16.63 8.75 15.19
CA ASP A 90 16.60 7.91 16.40
C ASP A 90 15.51 6.83 16.39
N SER A 91 15.22 6.28 15.20
CA SER A 91 14.12 5.35 15.00
C SER A 91 14.54 3.90 14.76
N ALA A 92 15.84 3.58 14.79
CA ALA A 92 16.33 2.24 14.47
C ALA A 92 15.67 1.14 15.33
N GLY A 93 15.56 1.35 16.64
CA GLY A 93 14.87 0.43 17.55
C GLY A 93 13.37 0.28 17.21
N LEU A 94 12.67 1.41 16.99
CA LEU A 94 11.25 1.41 16.63
C LEU A 94 11.00 0.69 15.29
N ILE A 95 11.90 0.84 14.33
CA ILE A 95 11.81 0.18 13.01
C ILE A 95 12.07 -1.32 13.18
N THR A 96 13.05 -1.70 13.99
CA THR A 96 13.34 -3.12 14.29
C THR A 96 12.12 -3.78 14.96
N ASP A 97 11.53 -3.17 15.97
CA ASP A 97 10.34 -3.67 16.66
C ASP A 97 9.14 -3.79 15.72
N PHE A 98 8.95 -2.78 14.86
CA PHE A 98 7.90 -2.80 13.83
C PHE A 98 8.10 -3.98 12.88
N TYR A 99 9.28 -4.17 12.33
CA TYR A 99 9.56 -5.29 11.44
C TYR A 99 9.40 -6.65 12.15
N GLN A 100 9.90 -6.78 13.37
CA GLN A 100 9.80 -8.01 14.11
C GLN A 100 8.34 -8.44 14.31
N VAL A 101 7.46 -7.52 14.71
CA VAL A 101 6.07 -7.86 14.98
C VAL A 101 5.27 -8.20 13.72
N ILE A 102 5.49 -7.47 12.61
CA ILE A 102 4.80 -7.77 11.35
C ILE A 102 5.30 -9.07 10.70
N LYS A 103 6.61 -9.33 10.74
CA LYS A 103 7.21 -10.59 10.26
C LYS A 103 6.70 -11.79 11.05
N THR A 104 6.71 -11.70 12.37
CA THR A 104 6.27 -12.79 13.25
C THR A 104 4.77 -13.07 13.10
N GLY A 105 3.95 -12.02 12.97
CA GLY A 105 2.50 -12.15 12.93
C GLY A 105 1.94 -12.54 11.57
N LEU A 106 2.53 -12.02 10.49
CA LEU A 106 2.01 -12.23 9.11
C LEU A 106 2.82 -13.24 8.30
N ARG A 107 4.03 -13.58 8.73
CA ARG A 107 4.86 -14.64 8.13
C ARG A 107 4.94 -14.50 6.60
N ASP A 108 4.54 -15.52 5.85
CA ASP A 108 4.52 -15.61 4.38
C ASP A 108 3.45 -14.71 3.72
N LYS A 109 2.46 -14.24 4.50
CA LYS A 109 1.45 -13.28 4.01
C LYS A 109 1.88 -11.82 4.14
N LEU A 110 3.09 -11.52 4.63
CA LEU A 110 3.61 -10.16 4.62
C LEU A 110 4.02 -9.76 3.21
N GLY A 111 3.24 -8.87 2.59
CA GLY A 111 3.49 -8.31 1.27
C GLY A 111 4.49 -7.16 1.30
N CYS A 112 4.12 -6.04 1.91
CA CYS A 112 4.96 -4.83 1.96
C CYS A 112 4.93 -4.16 3.34
N ALA A 113 6.00 -3.43 3.65
CA ALA A 113 6.04 -2.44 4.72
C ALA A 113 5.99 -1.02 4.11
N LEU A 114 4.93 -0.25 4.40
CA LEU A 114 4.74 1.09 3.85
C LEU A 114 5.18 2.18 4.82
N PHE A 115 6.11 3.01 4.40
CA PHE A 115 6.56 4.21 5.11
C PHE A 115 6.10 5.46 4.36
N GLN A 116 4.99 6.04 4.77
CA GLN A 116 4.52 7.30 4.21
C GLN A 116 5.07 8.48 5.01
N LEU A 117 5.75 9.39 4.32
CA LEU A 117 6.41 10.56 4.90
C LEU A 117 5.56 11.83 4.74
N PRO A 118 5.63 12.78 5.70
CA PRO A 118 4.82 13.99 5.65
C PRO A 118 5.32 14.99 4.60
N PRO A 119 4.47 15.96 4.19
CA PRO A 119 4.89 17.05 3.28
C PRO A 119 6.07 17.88 3.78
N SER A 120 6.28 17.94 5.09
CA SER A 120 7.42 18.64 5.71
C SER A 120 8.76 17.88 5.59
N PHE A 121 8.76 16.66 5.02
CA PHE A 121 9.97 15.87 4.81
C PHE A 121 10.47 16.08 3.38
N SER A 122 11.18 17.20 3.14
CA SER A 122 11.83 17.48 1.85
C SER A 122 13.08 16.63 1.67
N TYR A 123 13.50 16.46 0.42
CA TYR A 123 14.74 15.76 0.09
C TYR A 123 15.97 16.51 0.62
N THR A 124 16.88 15.75 1.21
CA THR A 124 18.31 16.07 1.37
C THR A 124 19.08 14.75 1.25
N GLU A 125 20.37 14.82 0.92
CA GLU A 125 21.22 13.60 0.86
C GLU A 125 21.31 12.88 2.20
N GLU A 126 21.35 13.65 3.29
CA GLU A 126 21.35 13.11 4.65
C GLU A 126 20.07 12.32 4.93
N ARG A 127 18.90 12.84 4.57
CA ARG A 127 17.62 12.15 4.75
C ARG A 127 17.48 10.91 3.86
N LEU A 128 18.01 10.96 2.65
CA LEU A 128 18.07 9.78 1.80
C LEU A 128 18.95 8.70 2.45
N SER A 129 20.15 9.05 2.89
CA SER A 129 21.05 8.15 3.59
C SER A 129 20.40 7.57 4.86
N LEU A 130 19.67 8.40 5.61
CA LEU A 130 18.93 7.98 6.80
C LEU A 130 17.87 6.92 6.47
N LEU A 131 17.13 7.07 5.39
CA LEU A 131 16.17 6.06 4.92
C LEU A 131 16.89 4.77 4.54
N LEU A 132 17.94 4.84 3.71
CA LEU A 132 18.67 3.67 3.22
C LEU A 132 19.29 2.85 4.36
N ASN A 133 19.79 3.51 5.40
CA ASN A 133 20.49 2.87 6.51
C ASN A 133 19.55 2.22 7.54
N ASN A 134 18.26 2.60 7.56
CA ASN A 134 17.32 2.11 8.56
C ASN A 134 16.37 1.02 8.05
N LEU A 135 16.30 0.79 6.73
CA LEU A 135 15.36 -0.15 6.16
C LEU A 135 15.97 -1.53 5.95
N ASP A 136 15.25 -2.57 6.38
CA ASP A 136 15.64 -3.97 6.18
C ASP A 136 15.43 -4.38 4.71
N GLN A 137 16.51 -4.52 3.96
CA GLN A 137 16.49 -4.87 2.53
C GLN A 137 15.93 -6.27 2.25
N ALA A 138 15.79 -7.13 3.26
CA ALA A 138 15.14 -8.43 3.11
C ALA A 138 13.62 -8.33 2.96
N LEU A 139 13.05 -7.14 3.19
CA LEU A 139 11.61 -6.87 3.10
C LEU A 139 11.29 -5.96 1.90
N LYS A 140 10.08 -6.11 1.37
CA LYS A 140 9.56 -5.17 0.36
C LYS A 140 9.17 -3.87 1.03
N ASN A 141 10.11 -2.93 1.09
CA ASN A 141 9.89 -1.60 1.64
C ASN A 141 9.33 -0.66 0.58
N VAL A 142 8.24 -0.02 0.91
CA VAL A 142 7.58 0.98 0.08
C VAL A 142 7.62 2.34 0.76
N ILE A 143 8.13 3.34 0.05
CA ILE A 143 8.21 4.71 0.56
C ILE A 143 7.27 5.58 -0.26
N GLU A 144 6.34 6.24 0.44
CA GLU A 144 5.47 7.25 -0.16
C GLU A 144 5.89 8.64 0.30
N PHE A 145 6.35 9.45 -0.62
CA PHE A 145 6.69 10.85 -0.35
C PHE A 145 5.52 11.80 -0.61
N ARG A 146 5.50 12.92 0.11
CA ARG A 146 4.50 13.98 -0.01
C ARG A 146 5.12 15.35 -0.29
N HIS A 147 6.42 15.40 -0.60
CA HIS A 147 7.15 16.62 -0.99
C HIS A 147 7.81 16.41 -2.34
N ILE A 148 7.60 17.35 -3.28
CA ILE A 148 8.02 17.23 -4.69
C ILE A 148 9.53 17.02 -4.87
N SER A 149 10.36 17.51 -3.95
CA SER A 149 11.83 17.40 -4.07
C SER A 149 12.36 15.98 -4.11
N TRP A 150 11.56 14.97 -3.74
CA TRP A 150 11.94 13.56 -3.81
C TRP A 150 11.86 12.98 -5.23
N TRP A 151 11.15 13.65 -6.17
CA TRP A 151 11.08 13.23 -7.57
C TRP A 151 12.30 13.72 -8.33
N ASN A 152 13.46 13.13 -8.05
CA ASN A 152 14.73 13.46 -8.71
C ASN A 152 15.53 12.19 -9.06
N ASN A 153 16.49 12.32 -9.98
CA ASN A 153 17.25 11.19 -10.52
C ASN A 153 18.11 10.47 -9.48
N THR A 154 18.68 11.20 -8.50
CA THR A 154 19.47 10.61 -7.42
C THR A 154 18.63 9.63 -6.62
N VAL A 155 17.44 10.06 -6.19
CA VAL A 155 16.51 9.21 -5.43
C VAL A 155 16.10 7.98 -6.25
N MET A 156 15.74 8.17 -7.54
CA MET A 156 15.33 7.04 -8.39
C MET A 156 16.46 6.02 -8.55
N THR A 157 17.70 6.49 -8.72
CA THR A 157 18.87 5.63 -8.84
C THR A 157 19.15 4.86 -7.55
N GLU A 158 19.16 5.56 -6.41
CA GLU A 158 19.41 4.94 -5.11
C GLU A 158 18.32 3.94 -4.70
N PHE A 159 17.05 4.24 -4.97
CA PHE A 159 15.94 3.33 -4.72
C PHE A 159 16.06 2.06 -5.59
N LYS A 160 16.45 2.22 -6.87
CA LYS A 160 16.70 1.09 -7.75
C LYS A 160 17.83 0.22 -7.23
N ASN A 161 18.96 0.81 -6.85
CA ASN A 161 20.15 0.08 -6.39
C ASN A 161 19.90 -0.65 -5.07
N ASN A 162 19.10 -0.07 -4.17
CA ASN A 162 18.78 -0.62 -2.87
C ASN A 162 17.46 -1.42 -2.84
N GLN A 163 16.86 -1.72 -3.99
CA GLN A 163 15.63 -2.49 -4.14
C GLN A 163 14.43 -1.92 -3.35
N LEU A 164 14.42 -0.60 -3.11
CA LEU A 164 13.30 0.09 -2.46
C LEU A 164 12.23 0.44 -3.49
N THR A 165 10.98 0.34 -3.09
CA THR A 165 9.85 0.74 -3.93
C THR A 165 9.45 2.18 -3.63
N PHE A 166 9.47 3.03 -4.65
CA PHE A 166 8.87 4.37 -4.57
C PHE A 166 7.39 4.26 -4.94
N SER A 167 6.50 4.58 -4.01
CA SER A 167 5.06 4.53 -4.28
C SER A 167 4.65 5.58 -5.30
N GLY A 168 4.05 5.16 -6.41
CA GLY A 168 3.22 6.05 -7.21
C GLY A 168 1.94 6.40 -6.44
N LEU A 169 1.34 7.53 -6.78
CA LEU A 169 0.12 7.97 -6.11
C LEU A 169 -0.73 8.86 -7.01
N SER A 170 -2.06 8.82 -6.82
CA SER A 170 -2.97 9.86 -7.24
C SER A 170 -3.44 10.62 -6.01
N TYR A 171 -3.08 11.90 -5.94
CA TYR A 171 -3.29 12.72 -4.75
C TYR A 171 -3.65 14.16 -5.17
N PRO A 172 -4.60 14.84 -4.50
CA PRO A 172 -5.03 16.19 -4.87
C PRO A 172 -4.00 17.27 -4.46
N SER A 173 -2.86 17.26 -5.10
CA SER A 173 -1.77 18.23 -4.93
C SER A 173 -0.96 18.34 -6.23
N ALA A 174 0.08 19.16 -6.24
CA ALA A 174 1.02 19.31 -7.36
C ALA A 174 2.08 18.18 -7.44
N LEU A 175 1.87 17.05 -6.75
CA LEU A 175 2.76 15.89 -6.88
C LEU A 175 2.52 15.18 -8.21
N PRO A 176 3.58 14.56 -8.81
CA PRO A 176 3.43 13.76 -10.01
C PRO A 176 2.43 12.61 -9.79
N ASP A 177 1.42 12.57 -10.66
CA ASP A 177 0.39 11.55 -10.67
C ASP A 177 0.79 10.47 -11.70
N GLY A 178 1.36 9.38 -11.24
CA GLY A 178 1.79 8.32 -12.12
C GLY A 178 2.47 7.17 -11.40
N THR A 179 2.66 6.07 -12.15
CA THR A 179 3.37 4.89 -11.67
C THR A 179 4.88 5.09 -11.72
N ILE A 180 5.58 4.53 -10.73
CA ILE A 180 7.04 4.50 -10.69
C ILE A 180 7.47 3.03 -10.78
N GLN A 181 8.18 2.65 -11.87
CA GLN A 181 8.33 1.26 -12.29
C GLN A 181 9.78 0.87 -12.58
N PHE A 182 10.70 1.19 -11.70
CA PHE A 182 12.10 0.76 -11.83
C PHE A 182 12.44 -0.50 -11.01
N ASN A 183 11.57 -0.90 -10.06
CA ASN A 183 11.71 -2.09 -9.21
C ASN A 183 10.41 -2.92 -9.19
N ASN A 184 10.50 -4.12 -8.63
CA ASN A 184 9.36 -4.93 -8.23
C ASN A 184 9.30 -5.04 -6.70
N PRO A 185 8.11 -4.87 -6.12
CA PRO A 185 6.83 -4.61 -6.80
C PRO A 185 6.67 -3.17 -7.29
N VAL A 186 5.75 -2.96 -8.24
CA VAL A 186 5.15 -1.65 -8.48
C VAL A 186 4.10 -1.44 -7.37
N TYR A 187 4.05 -0.25 -6.81
CA TYR A 187 3.11 0.08 -5.74
C TYR A 187 2.40 1.40 -6.06
N TYR A 188 1.07 1.42 -5.95
CA TYR A 188 0.28 2.61 -6.28
C TYR A 188 -0.88 2.83 -5.31
N ARG A 189 -1.13 4.09 -4.96
CA ARG A 189 -2.22 4.47 -4.05
C ARG A 189 -3.14 5.52 -4.67
N PHE A 190 -4.40 5.18 -4.75
CA PHE A 190 -5.48 6.07 -5.18
C PHE A 190 -6.09 6.77 -3.96
N HIS A 191 -5.75 8.06 -3.74
CA HIS A 191 -6.19 8.80 -2.56
C HIS A 191 -7.51 9.56 -2.73
N GLY A 192 -8.07 9.57 -3.94
CA GLY A 192 -9.22 10.40 -4.29
C GLY A 192 -8.78 11.78 -4.80
N LYS A 193 -9.22 12.12 -6.02
CA LYS A 193 -8.92 13.37 -6.72
C LYS A 193 -10.18 13.82 -7.47
N PRO A 194 -10.63 15.07 -7.34
CA PRO A 194 -9.99 16.20 -6.66
C PRO A 194 -10.19 16.23 -5.14
N ILE A 195 -11.11 15.47 -4.55
CA ILE A 195 -11.40 15.52 -3.11
C ILE A 195 -10.77 14.32 -2.41
N LEU A 196 -9.77 14.61 -1.55
CA LEU A 196 -9.03 13.60 -0.80
C LEU A 196 -9.95 12.65 -0.02
N TYR A 197 -9.70 11.36 -0.14
CA TYR A 197 -10.43 10.23 0.45
C TYR A 197 -11.87 10.03 -0.03
N LYS A 198 -12.40 10.90 -0.90
CA LYS A 198 -13.81 10.89 -1.28
C LYS A 198 -14.06 10.61 -2.76
N SER A 199 -13.29 11.27 -3.65
CA SER A 199 -13.60 11.22 -5.08
C SER A 199 -13.53 9.81 -5.65
N LEU A 200 -14.55 9.45 -6.39
CA LEU A 200 -14.57 8.29 -7.28
C LEU A 200 -13.72 8.61 -8.52
N TYR A 201 -12.87 7.69 -8.91
CA TYR A 201 -12.17 7.74 -10.20
C TYR A 201 -13.09 7.24 -11.30
N THR A 202 -13.00 7.86 -12.46
CA THR A 202 -13.71 7.42 -13.66
C THR A 202 -13.15 6.10 -14.16
N GLU A 203 -13.95 5.34 -14.89
CA GLU A 203 -13.50 4.11 -15.54
C GLU A 203 -12.28 4.36 -16.45
N GLN A 204 -12.26 5.49 -17.17
CA GLN A 204 -11.13 5.86 -18.05
C GLN A 204 -9.83 6.09 -17.27
N GLU A 205 -9.87 6.67 -16.07
CA GLU A 205 -8.69 6.83 -15.23
C GLU A 205 -8.16 5.48 -14.76
N ILE A 206 -9.05 4.55 -14.39
CA ILE A 206 -8.67 3.18 -13.99
C ILE A 206 -8.09 2.41 -15.18
N ILE A 207 -8.68 2.51 -16.37
CA ILE A 207 -8.15 1.91 -17.61
C ILE A 207 -6.76 2.49 -17.94
N THR A 208 -6.60 3.80 -17.83
CA THR A 208 -5.34 4.49 -18.11
C THR A 208 -4.25 4.02 -17.16
N PHE A 209 -4.57 3.89 -15.87
CA PHE A 209 -3.66 3.31 -14.88
C PHE A 209 -3.28 1.87 -15.24
N ALA A 210 -4.24 0.98 -15.50
CA ALA A 210 -3.98 -0.42 -15.83
C ALA A 210 -3.05 -0.54 -17.05
N LYS A 211 -3.28 0.27 -18.09
CA LYS A 211 -2.44 0.33 -19.31
C LYS A 211 -1.06 0.94 -19.08
N SER A 212 -0.85 1.71 -18.01
CA SER A 212 0.45 2.30 -17.69
C SER A 212 1.46 1.29 -17.13
N ILE A 213 1.00 0.11 -16.71
CA ILE A 213 1.88 -0.93 -16.17
C ILE A 213 2.71 -1.55 -17.31
N MET A 214 4.04 -1.46 -17.16
CA MET A 214 4.97 -1.87 -18.22
C MET A 214 5.04 -3.40 -18.36
N PRO A 215 5.24 -3.90 -19.58
CA PRO A 215 5.56 -5.30 -19.82
C PRO A 215 6.78 -5.74 -19.00
N GLY A 216 6.71 -6.94 -18.42
CA GLY A 216 7.79 -7.48 -17.58
C GLY A 216 7.68 -7.11 -16.10
N THR A 217 6.70 -6.29 -15.70
CA THR A 217 6.35 -6.11 -14.29
C THR A 217 5.89 -7.44 -13.72
N LYS A 218 6.46 -7.86 -12.59
CA LYS A 218 6.14 -9.16 -11.97
C LYS A 218 4.98 -9.06 -10.99
N GLN A 219 4.96 -8.01 -10.17
CA GLN A 219 3.97 -7.83 -9.10
C GLN A 219 3.56 -6.37 -8.99
N VAL A 220 2.26 -6.12 -8.82
CA VAL A 220 1.69 -4.78 -8.67
C VAL A 220 0.76 -4.77 -7.46
N PHE A 221 1.03 -3.88 -6.50
CA PHE A 221 0.13 -3.59 -5.39
C PHE A 221 -0.62 -2.28 -5.67
N VAL A 222 -1.93 -2.33 -5.58
CA VAL A 222 -2.81 -1.17 -5.76
C VAL A 222 -3.76 -1.05 -4.59
N TYR A 223 -3.73 0.11 -3.93
CA TYR A 223 -4.62 0.37 -2.81
C TYR A 223 -5.47 1.60 -3.02
N PHE A 224 -6.77 1.40 -2.90
CA PHE A 224 -7.76 2.45 -2.97
C PHE A 224 -7.98 3.02 -1.56
N ASN A 225 -7.54 4.27 -1.37
CA ASN A 225 -7.64 5.02 -0.11
C ASN A 225 -8.74 6.11 -0.17
N ASN A 226 -9.53 6.14 -1.25
CA ASN A 226 -10.73 6.96 -1.38
C ASN A 226 -11.93 6.25 -0.71
N THR A 227 -11.77 5.92 0.56
CA THR A 227 -12.63 4.98 1.31
C THR A 227 -13.94 5.56 1.82
N TRP A 228 -14.19 6.84 1.59
CA TRP A 228 -15.47 7.46 1.92
C TRP A 228 -16.58 6.94 1.00
N GLY A 229 -17.66 6.42 1.59
CA GLY A 229 -18.73 5.78 0.83
C GLY A 229 -18.23 4.55 0.05
N GLU A 230 -18.68 4.37 -1.18
CA GLU A 230 -18.40 3.21 -2.01
C GLU A 230 -17.22 3.39 -2.98
N SER A 231 -16.60 4.58 -3.02
CA SER A 231 -15.65 4.93 -4.07
C SER A 231 -14.48 3.95 -4.19
N ALA A 232 -13.86 3.58 -3.07
CA ALA A 232 -12.75 2.62 -3.07
C ALA A 232 -13.17 1.23 -3.54
N LEU A 233 -14.33 0.76 -3.10
CA LEU A 233 -14.87 -0.56 -3.46
C LEU A 233 -15.18 -0.64 -4.95
N THR A 234 -15.83 0.40 -5.48
CA THR A 234 -16.18 0.51 -6.90
C THR A 234 -14.93 0.51 -7.77
N ASN A 235 -13.96 1.38 -7.47
CA ASN A 235 -12.74 1.47 -8.27
C ASN A 235 -11.86 0.22 -8.16
N ALA A 236 -11.78 -0.41 -6.98
CA ALA A 236 -11.04 -1.66 -6.83
C ALA A 236 -11.66 -2.79 -7.66
N LYS A 237 -12.98 -2.95 -7.65
CA LYS A 237 -13.69 -3.94 -8.46
C LYS A 237 -13.55 -3.67 -9.97
N GLN A 238 -13.59 -2.40 -10.40
CA GLN A 238 -13.32 -2.01 -11.80
C GLN A 238 -11.92 -2.45 -12.23
N LEU A 239 -10.89 -2.19 -11.41
CA LEU A 239 -9.52 -2.60 -11.73
C LEU A 239 -9.37 -4.12 -11.75
N ILE A 240 -9.98 -4.85 -10.83
CA ILE A 240 -10.00 -6.32 -10.81
C ILE A 240 -10.56 -6.87 -12.13
N ALA A 241 -11.69 -6.33 -12.59
CA ALA A 241 -12.31 -6.76 -13.84
C ALA A 241 -11.42 -6.50 -15.08
N LEU A 242 -10.58 -5.46 -15.06
CA LEU A 242 -9.66 -5.15 -16.16
C LEU A 242 -8.39 -6.01 -16.18
N THR A 243 -8.04 -6.61 -15.05
CA THR A 243 -6.80 -7.39 -14.90
C THR A 243 -7.00 -8.90 -15.01
N ASP A 244 -8.22 -9.36 -15.31
CA ASP A 244 -8.61 -10.78 -15.34
C ASP A 244 -8.23 -11.53 -14.05
N LEU A 245 -8.13 -10.82 -12.94
CA LEU A 245 -7.80 -11.39 -11.64
C LEU A 245 -8.95 -12.30 -11.18
N LYS A 246 -8.66 -13.60 -11.07
CA LYS A 246 -9.58 -14.56 -10.45
C LYS A 246 -9.38 -14.52 -8.94
N LEU A 247 -10.42 -14.16 -8.21
CA LEU A 247 -10.44 -14.15 -6.74
C LEU A 247 -11.01 -15.48 -6.20
#